data_6ac09089f88b713a6c9d2b9e2a1bee80
#
_entry.id   6ac09089f88b713a6c9d2b9e2a1bee80
#
_cell.length_a   1.000
_cell.length_b   1.000
_cell.length_c   1.000
_cell.angle_alpha   90.00
_cell.angle_beta   90.00
_cell.angle_gamma   90.00
#
_symmetry.space_group_name_H-M   'P 1'
#
loop_
_entity.id
_entity.type
_entity.pdbx_description
1 polymer ?
#
loop_
_entity_poly.entity_id
_entity_poly.type
_entity_poly.pdbx_seq_one_letter_code
_entity_poly.pdbx_strand_id
1 'polypeptide(L)'
;MKKRNYFAVILSFLMTLTALISWTKTNVIADNGPKQVDAAITNFRFMNLSRTNVGDIYYTDNFYFNLDWATNNTGATLKAGDYFTIDLPDTVMFSADSSPVDFDLYDQDGSGAVIARAHITPGTTGATAKVVFTDWVDNRYNVNGNIQLSARFDLTRVPINQSSSFTITVNAGQPNTSTSTGSVNVDGPQILNNETLHKFAWYDTTNPNIANWEIRINHRQAILPNAVIHDTIVGSNERILPNTIRLFTVQMDQYGNDIAGTSTPVNLTGKLTMSDNDQTFTINVGNINGEQYRLTYQSTYTEGTDLNNTLSLTSNGQTYDFDAHFTRAYSGGSGSGDLAHKIKLTKVDEEDNSITLANAVFTVTQPDGTTFNLTTGADGTVTSEALVQGTYKVKETTAPAGYELNNTEYTLQVTATDGALQTISDKPIKTNISVTKTWVGTKAGPITVHLFANGTDTGTTLTLDDTNNWTASFTNVRKYDQSGTEIQYTISEDTVNGYDVTITGNQTTGFTITNTERPQNPTTPKTSDSTNIYLYIGMMFVGIIASGYLFSKRKSYR
;
A
#
# COMPACT_ATOMS: atom_id res chain seq x y z
N MET A 1 -64.07 -42.67 1.82
CA MET A 1 -63.44 -42.22 0.57
C MET A 1 -63.34 -40.69 0.47
N LYS A 2 -62.90 -39.94 1.49
CA LYS A 2 -62.76 -38.47 1.43
C LYS A 2 -61.46 -37.95 2.05
N LYS A 3 -60.47 -38.81 2.36
CA LYS A 3 -59.18 -38.39 2.95
C LYS A 3 -57.98 -38.43 1.97
N ARG A 4 -58.19 -38.86 0.72
CA ARG A 4 -57.09 -39.00 -0.25
C ARG A 4 -56.82 -37.76 -1.11
N ASN A 5 -57.78 -36.83 -1.22
CA ASN A 5 -57.66 -35.66 -2.10
C ASN A 5 -56.98 -34.44 -1.42
N TYR A 6 -56.91 -34.40 -0.09
CA TYR A 6 -56.23 -33.30 0.60
C TYR A 6 -54.71 -33.45 0.60
N PHE A 7 -54.20 -34.68 0.54
CA PHE A 7 -52.75 -34.91 0.50
C PHE A 7 -52.14 -34.52 -0.86
N ALA A 8 -52.88 -34.71 -1.95
CA ALA A 8 -52.41 -34.34 -3.29
C ALA A 8 -52.41 -32.81 -3.52
N VAL A 9 -53.39 -32.10 -2.91
CA VAL A 9 -53.46 -30.64 -3.02
C VAL A 9 -52.39 -29.95 -2.14
N ILE A 10 -52.09 -30.51 -0.97
CA ILE A 10 -51.02 -30.00 -0.09
C ILE A 10 -49.63 -30.27 -0.71
N LEU A 11 -49.43 -31.43 -1.36
CA LEU A 11 -48.18 -31.75 -2.03
C LEU A 11 -47.94 -30.88 -3.28
N SER A 12 -48.99 -30.56 -4.03
CA SER A 12 -48.96 -29.63 -5.16
C SER A 12 -48.66 -28.19 -4.72
N PHE A 13 -49.22 -27.74 -3.59
CA PHE A 13 -48.95 -26.41 -3.04
C PHE A 13 -47.56 -26.32 -2.43
N LEU A 14 -47.02 -27.38 -1.83
CA LEU A 14 -45.65 -27.44 -1.35
C LEU A 14 -44.63 -27.45 -2.49
N MET A 15 -44.91 -28.14 -3.60
CA MET A 15 -44.01 -28.12 -4.79
C MET A 15 -44.05 -26.80 -5.53
N THR A 16 -45.17 -26.07 -5.56
CA THR A 16 -45.21 -24.72 -6.14
C THR A 16 -44.57 -23.68 -5.23
N LEU A 17 -44.65 -23.87 -3.90
CA LEU A 17 -43.95 -22.98 -2.96
C LEU A 17 -42.44 -23.17 -2.98
N THR A 18 -41.93 -24.41 -3.17
CA THR A 18 -40.49 -24.68 -3.34
C THR A 18 -39.96 -24.22 -4.71
N ALA A 19 -40.81 -24.22 -5.77
CA ALA A 19 -40.40 -23.68 -7.07
C ALA A 19 -40.40 -22.15 -7.09
N LEU A 20 -41.19 -21.46 -6.27
CA LEU A 20 -41.20 -20.00 -6.12
C LEU A 20 -40.08 -19.49 -5.20
N ILE A 21 -39.55 -20.34 -4.29
CA ILE A 21 -38.41 -19.99 -3.43
C ILE A 21 -37.06 -20.18 -4.18
N SER A 22 -37.04 -20.96 -5.27
CA SER A 22 -35.82 -21.18 -6.06
C SER A 22 -35.54 -20.10 -7.13
N TRP A 23 -36.38 -19.08 -7.26
CA TRP A 23 -36.22 -18.03 -8.27
C TRP A 23 -35.91 -16.63 -7.72
N THR A 24 -35.76 -16.50 -6.41
CA THR A 24 -35.06 -15.36 -5.83
C THR A 24 -33.65 -15.78 -5.39
N LYS A 25 -32.81 -16.18 -6.31
CA LYS A 25 -31.39 -15.89 -6.14
C LYS A 25 -31.26 -14.36 -6.31
N THR A 26 -31.60 -13.61 -5.28
CA THR A 26 -30.82 -12.45 -4.98
C THR A 26 -29.38 -12.98 -4.93
N ASN A 27 -28.54 -12.57 -5.84
CA ASN A 27 -27.13 -12.53 -5.59
C ASN A 27 -26.95 -11.60 -4.39
N VAL A 28 -27.13 -12.13 -3.19
CA VAL A 28 -26.44 -11.61 -2.03
C VAL A 28 -24.99 -11.86 -2.41
N ILE A 29 -24.33 -10.84 -2.95
CA ILE A 29 -22.89 -10.75 -2.91
C ILE A 29 -22.60 -11.00 -1.45
N ALA A 30 -22.04 -12.16 -1.14
CA ALA A 30 -21.57 -12.44 0.20
C ALA A 30 -20.60 -11.31 0.49
N ASP A 31 -20.99 -10.44 1.42
CA ASP A 31 -20.06 -9.52 2.04
C ASP A 31 -19.02 -10.45 2.69
N ASN A 32 -17.85 -10.56 2.05
CA ASN A 32 -16.80 -11.48 2.45
C ASN A 32 -16.11 -10.99 3.75
N GLY A 33 -16.80 -10.23 4.59
CA GLY A 33 -16.26 -9.70 5.84
C GLY A 33 -14.98 -8.85 5.62
N PRO A 34 -14.32 -8.41 6.71
CA PRO A 34 -13.07 -7.66 6.63
C PRO A 34 -11.98 -8.40 5.84
N LYS A 35 -11.40 -7.77 4.85
CA LYS A 35 -10.35 -8.34 3.99
C LYS A 35 -9.04 -7.57 4.13
N GLN A 36 -7.94 -8.25 3.83
CA GLN A 36 -6.65 -7.62 3.67
C GLN A 36 -6.60 -6.93 2.30
N VAL A 37 -6.36 -5.62 2.30
CA VAL A 37 -6.39 -4.81 1.08
C VAL A 37 -4.98 -4.60 0.54
N ASP A 38 -4.89 -4.33 -0.75
CA ASP A 38 -3.66 -3.94 -1.39
C ASP A 38 -3.24 -2.55 -0.91
N ALA A 39 -2.01 -2.45 -0.40
CA ALA A 39 -1.42 -1.21 0.08
C ALA A 39 0.09 -1.22 -0.15
N ALA A 40 0.68 -0.04 -0.26
CA ALA A 40 2.11 0.14 -0.41
C ALA A 40 2.60 1.32 0.41
N ILE A 41 3.85 1.25 0.88
CA ILE A 41 4.57 2.40 1.41
C ILE A 41 5.16 3.15 0.21
N THR A 42 4.70 4.36 0.00
CA THR A 42 5.10 5.22 -1.12
C THR A 42 6.34 6.04 -0.82
N ASN A 43 6.62 6.25 0.47
CA ASN A 43 7.80 6.95 0.93
C ASN A 43 8.17 6.52 2.36
N PHE A 44 9.46 6.31 2.61
CA PHE A 44 9.97 5.91 3.91
C PHE A 44 11.10 6.84 4.34
N ARG A 45 10.93 7.48 5.48
CA ARG A 45 11.89 8.44 6.05
C ARG A 45 12.13 8.15 7.52
N PHE A 46 13.32 8.55 8.00
CA PHE A 46 13.64 8.63 9.42
C PHE A 46 13.45 10.06 9.91
N MET A 47 12.82 10.22 11.07
CA MET A 47 12.64 11.53 11.71
C MET A 47 13.11 11.48 13.16
N ASN A 48 13.68 12.57 13.63
CA ASN A 48 13.92 12.77 15.06
C ASN A 48 12.61 13.05 15.83
N LEU A 49 12.70 13.21 17.13
CA LEU A 49 11.53 13.48 17.99
C LEU A 49 10.87 14.84 17.69
N SER A 50 11.60 15.79 17.10
CA SER A 50 11.04 17.05 16.59
C SER A 50 10.39 16.92 15.22
N ARG A 51 10.20 15.70 14.72
CA ARG A 51 9.59 15.35 13.42
C ARG A 51 10.29 15.96 12.21
N THR A 52 11.60 16.11 12.32
CA THR A 52 12.47 16.55 11.23
C THR A 52 13.18 15.34 10.61
N ASN A 53 13.26 15.29 9.28
CA ASN A 53 14.01 14.23 8.59
C ASN A 53 15.48 14.29 8.99
N VAL A 54 16.06 13.13 9.25
CA VAL A 54 17.48 12.99 9.65
C VAL A 54 18.20 11.95 8.80
N GLY A 55 19.47 12.20 8.55
CA GLY A 55 20.40 11.26 7.90
C GLY A 55 21.22 10.45 8.90
N ASP A 56 21.31 10.93 10.14
CA ASP A 56 22.11 10.37 11.22
C ASP A 56 21.27 10.26 12.48
N ILE A 57 21.34 9.13 13.17
CA ILE A 57 20.65 8.88 14.44
C ILE A 57 21.63 8.24 15.41
N TYR A 58 21.75 8.81 16.60
CA TYR A 58 22.58 8.22 17.65
C TYR A 58 21.95 6.91 18.14
N TYR A 59 22.75 5.89 18.31
CA TYR A 59 22.30 4.49 18.49
C TYR A 59 21.35 4.25 19.67
N THR A 60 21.35 5.14 20.68
CA THR A 60 20.42 5.07 21.83
C THR A 60 19.20 5.96 21.71
N ASP A 61 19.10 6.79 20.67
CA ASP A 61 18.02 7.74 20.52
C ASP A 61 16.72 7.05 20.06
N ASN A 62 15.61 7.58 20.54
CA ASN A 62 14.31 7.29 19.94
C ASN A 62 14.15 8.11 18.66
N PHE A 63 13.45 7.53 17.69
CA PHE A 63 13.17 8.15 16.41
C PHE A 63 11.81 7.71 15.86
N TYR A 64 11.39 8.30 14.76
CA TYR A 64 10.20 7.84 14.03
C TYR A 64 10.58 7.20 12.70
N PHE A 65 9.98 6.05 12.41
CA PHE A 65 9.70 5.66 11.04
C PHE A 65 8.51 6.49 10.56
N ASN A 66 8.73 7.31 9.55
CA ASN A 66 7.69 8.08 8.90
C ASN A 66 7.40 7.44 7.54
N LEU A 67 6.19 6.89 7.42
CA LEU A 67 5.76 6.07 6.30
C LEU A 67 4.57 6.73 5.62
N ASP A 68 4.77 7.21 4.39
CA ASP A 68 3.63 7.58 3.55
C ASP A 68 3.10 6.29 2.90
N TRP A 69 1.81 6.06 3.00
CA TRP A 69 1.16 4.87 2.48
C TRP A 69 0.01 5.23 1.55
N ALA A 70 -0.31 4.33 0.63
CA ALA A 70 -1.48 4.42 -0.23
C ALA A 70 -2.09 3.04 -0.43
N THR A 71 -3.42 2.99 -0.53
CA THR A 71 -4.12 1.80 -0.98
C THR A 71 -4.26 1.82 -2.49
N ASN A 72 -4.04 0.67 -3.13
CA ASN A 72 -4.19 0.52 -4.58
C ASN A 72 -5.63 0.09 -4.94
N ASN A 73 -6.62 0.68 -4.31
CA ASN A 73 -8.02 0.32 -4.51
C ASN A 73 -8.62 0.98 -5.75
N THR A 74 -8.06 0.67 -6.92
CA THR A 74 -8.64 1.04 -8.20
C THR A 74 -9.92 0.24 -8.43
N GLY A 75 -11.07 0.91 -8.49
CA GLY A 75 -12.35 0.30 -8.83
C GLY A 75 -13.10 -0.45 -7.72
N ALA A 76 -12.49 -0.77 -6.58
CA ALA A 76 -13.16 -1.36 -5.42
C ALA A 76 -13.12 -0.41 -4.23
N THR A 77 -14.25 -0.18 -3.58
CA THR A 77 -14.30 0.60 -2.33
C THR A 77 -13.71 -0.19 -1.18
N LEU A 78 -12.96 0.48 -0.31
CA LEU A 78 -12.65 -0.02 1.01
C LEU A 78 -13.93 -0.12 1.84
N LYS A 79 -13.93 -0.99 2.84
CA LYS A 79 -15.01 -1.13 3.81
C LYS A 79 -14.47 -1.04 5.22
N ALA A 80 -15.35 -0.64 6.14
CA ALA A 80 -15.05 -0.72 7.57
C ALA A 80 -14.57 -2.12 7.94
N GLY A 81 -13.45 -2.19 8.66
CA GLY A 81 -12.81 -3.45 9.04
C GLY A 81 -11.78 -3.99 8.05
N ASP A 82 -11.76 -3.53 6.80
CA ASP A 82 -10.66 -3.83 5.87
C ASP A 82 -9.33 -3.37 6.46
N TYR A 83 -8.25 -4.04 6.14
CA TYR A 83 -6.96 -3.77 6.79
C TYR A 83 -5.77 -4.07 5.90
N PHE A 84 -4.63 -3.52 6.27
CA PHE A 84 -3.31 -3.96 5.80
C PHE A 84 -2.35 -4.14 6.97
N THR A 85 -1.25 -4.85 6.74
CA THR A 85 -0.22 -5.09 7.76
C THR A 85 1.11 -4.51 7.30
N ILE A 86 1.92 -4.09 8.27
CA ILE A 86 3.27 -3.57 8.05
C ILE A 86 4.20 -4.38 8.95
N ASP A 87 5.09 -5.18 8.37
CA ASP A 87 6.14 -5.86 9.11
C ASP A 87 7.38 -4.97 9.19
N LEU A 88 7.85 -4.77 10.40
CA LEU A 88 8.91 -3.87 10.79
C LEU A 88 10.20 -4.64 11.00
N PRO A 89 11.39 -4.06 10.67
CA PRO A 89 12.65 -4.78 10.68
C PRO A 89 13.06 -5.23 12.09
N ASP A 90 13.77 -6.35 12.15
CA ASP A 90 14.24 -6.99 13.39
C ASP A 90 15.40 -6.28 14.08
N THR A 91 15.97 -5.27 13.44
CA THR A 91 17.03 -4.40 13.98
C THR A 91 16.50 -3.21 14.78
N VAL A 92 15.18 -3.10 14.92
CA VAL A 92 14.51 -2.06 15.72
C VAL A 92 13.56 -2.67 16.74
N MET A 93 13.31 -1.93 17.79
CA MET A 93 12.39 -2.30 18.87
C MET A 93 11.20 -1.34 18.90
N PHE A 94 10.02 -1.95 18.99
CA PHE A 94 8.73 -1.29 19.17
C PHE A 94 8.14 -1.86 20.45
N SER A 95 8.40 -1.22 21.58
CA SER A 95 7.88 -1.72 22.85
C SER A 95 6.69 -0.91 23.32
N ALA A 96 5.77 -1.54 24.02
CA ALA A 96 4.67 -0.86 24.70
C ALA A 96 5.17 0.21 25.67
N ASP A 97 6.39 0.06 26.17
CA ASP A 97 7.04 1.01 27.07
C ASP A 97 7.48 2.29 26.38
N SER A 98 7.72 2.26 25.05
CA SER A 98 8.22 3.41 24.28
C SER A 98 7.11 4.21 23.60
N SER A 99 5.97 3.59 23.31
CA SER A 99 4.82 4.23 22.67
C SER A 99 3.56 3.38 22.89
N PRO A 100 2.36 3.97 22.93
CA PRO A 100 1.14 3.19 22.85
C PRO A 100 1.15 2.24 21.66
N VAL A 101 0.80 0.97 21.90
CA VAL A 101 0.67 -0.03 20.82
C VAL A 101 -0.58 0.18 19.98
N ASP A 102 -1.56 0.90 20.52
CA ASP A 102 -2.79 1.29 19.84
C ASP A 102 -2.77 2.79 19.57
N PHE A 103 -3.08 3.20 18.35
CA PHE A 103 -3.22 4.61 17.98
C PHE A 103 -4.16 4.77 16.79
N ASP A 104 -4.75 5.95 16.69
CA ASP A 104 -5.66 6.31 15.62
C ASP A 104 -4.94 7.09 14.51
N LEU A 105 -5.40 6.91 13.28
CA LEU A 105 -5.08 7.73 12.12
C LEU A 105 -6.25 8.67 11.87
N TYR A 106 -5.99 9.96 11.80
CA TYR A 106 -7.01 11.00 11.69
C TYR A 106 -7.10 11.60 10.29
N ASP A 107 -8.28 12.06 9.92
CA ASP A 107 -8.49 12.80 8.68
C ASP A 107 -7.67 14.10 8.67
N GLN A 108 -7.01 14.36 7.56
CA GLN A 108 -6.19 15.57 7.35
C GLN A 108 -7.02 16.83 7.17
N ASP A 109 -8.34 16.72 6.97
CA ASP A 109 -9.24 17.87 6.81
C ASP A 109 -9.48 18.66 8.12
N GLY A 110 -8.97 18.18 9.25
CA GLY A 110 -9.13 18.79 10.56
C GLY A 110 -10.46 18.47 11.25
N SER A 111 -11.28 17.58 10.70
CA SER A 111 -12.54 17.14 11.31
C SER A 111 -12.34 16.34 12.60
N GLY A 112 -11.14 15.78 12.80
CA GLY A 112 -10.85 14.86 13.89
C GLY A 112 -11.46 13.45 13.69
N ALA A 113 -11.98 13.15 12.50
CA ALA A 113 -12.51 11.83 12.20
C ALA A 113 -11.40 10.78 12.17
N VAL A 114 -11.65 9.61 12.76
CA VAL A 114 -10.72 8.48 12.76
C VAL A 114 -10.92 7.70 11.46
N ILE A 115 -9.90 7.64 10.60
CA ILE A 115 -9.94 6.93 9.33
C ILE A 115 -9.53 5.47 9.46
N ALA A 116 -8.61 5.19 10.38
CA ALA A 116 -8.14 3.84 10.68
C ALA A 116 -7.61 3.75 12.11
N ARG A 117 -7.58 2.54 12.66
CA ARG A 117 -6.95 2.21 13.94
C ARG A 117 -5.79 1.29 13.69
N ALA A 118 -4.64 1.63 14.25
CA ALA A 118 -3.44 0.82 14.15
C ALA A 118 -3.15 0.15 15.48
N HIS A 119 -2.72 -1.12 15.41
CA HIS A 119 -2.23 -1.90 16.54
C HIS A 119 -0.87 -2.47 16.21
N ILE A 120 0.12 -2.21 17.08
CA ILE A 120 1.47 -2.78 16.98
C ILE A 120 1.54 -4.02 17.86
N THR A 121 1.87 -5.16 17.26
CA THR A 121 2.21 -6.38 18.00
C THR A 121 3.73 -6.55 17.99
N PRO A 122 4.42 -6.31 19.12
CA PRO A 122 5.86 -6.55 19.22
C PRO A 122 6.17 -8.04 19.00
N GLY A 123 7.19 -8.33 18.17
CA GLY A 123 7.76 -9.66 18.02
C GLY A 123 8.89 -9.90 19.04
N THR A 124 9.49 -11.08 19.02
CA THR A 124 10.78 -11.31 19.69
C THR A 124 11.87 -10.44 19.09
N THR A 125 11.70 -10.08 17.83
CA THR A 125 12.50 -9.14 17.04
C THR A 125 11.56 -8.43 16.08
N GLY A 126 11.75 -7.13 15.86
CA GLY A 126 10.82 -6.34 15.04
C GLY A 126 9.42 -6.27 15.63
N ALA A 127 8.45 -5.99 14.80
CA ALA A 127 7.03 -5.96 15.15
C ALA A 127 6.16 -6.05 13.87
N THR A 128 4.86 -6.29 14.06
CA THR A 128 3.87 -6.14 12.99
C THR A 128 2.84 -5.08 13.41
N ALA A 129 2.66 -4.06 12.58
CA ALA A 129 1.58 -3.10 12.75
C ALA A 129 0.41 -3.51 11.84
N LYS A 130 -0.79 -3.66 12.43
CA LYS A 130 -2.03 -3.88 11.70
C LYS A 130 -2.85 -2.60 11.68
N VAL A 131 -3.18 -2.11 10.49
CA VAL A 131 -3.97 -0.89 10.26
C VAL A 131 -5.36 -1.30 9.79
N VAL A 132 -6.39 -1.02 10.57
CA VAL A 132 -7.78 -1.41 10.31
C VAL A 132 -8.61 -0.16 10.02
N PHE A 133 -9.23 -0.10 8.87
CA PHE A 133 -10.05 1.03 8.44
C PHE A 133 -11.38 1.11 9.20
N THR A 134 -11.84 2.32 9.48
CA THR A 134 -13.17 2.60 10.02
C THR A 134 -14.19 2.77 8.89
N ASP A 135 -15.43 3.04 9.23
CA ASP A 135 -16.50 3.38 8.29
C ASP A 135 -16.27 4.70 7.54
N TRP A 136 -15.30 5.50 7.96
CA TRP A 136 -14.86 6.69 7.23
C TRP A 136 -14.44 6.38 5.78
N VAL A 137 -13.86 5.18 5.52
CA VAL A 137 -13.44 4.79 4.16
C VAL A 137 -14.58 4.31 3.27
N ASP A 138 -15.76 4.03 3.84
CA ASP A 138 -16.92 3.65 3.05
C ASP A 138 -17.21 4.74 2.01
N ASN A 139 -17.26 4.35 0.74
CA ASN A 139 -17.44 5.26 -0.39
C ASN A 139 -16.27 6.24 -0.66
N ARG A 140 -15.04 5.92 -0.25
CA ARG A 140 -13.83 6.69 -0.60
C ARG A 140 -12.85 5.88 -1.44
N TYR A 141 -12.12 6.58 -2.35
CA TYR A 141 -11.02 6.05 -3.17
C TYR A 141 -9.74 6.79 -2.91
N ASN A 142 -8.62 6.25 -3.42
CA ASN A 142 -7.30 6.84 -3.24
C ASN A 142 -7.01 7.14 -1.77
N VAL A 143 -7.48 6.26 -0.88
CA VAL A 143 -7.21 6.41 0.54
C VAL A 143 -5.71 6.22 0.74
N ASN A 144 -5.09 7.26 1.25
CA ASN A 144 -3.66 7.35 1.48
C ASN A 144 -3.41 8.11 2.78
N GLY A 145 -2.18 8.11 3.25
CA GLY A 145 -1.87 8.83 4.47
C GLY A 145 -0.44 8.69 4.90
N ASN A 146 -0.22 9.01 6.16
CA ASN A 146 1.06 8.92 6.82
C ASN A 146 0.92 8.17 8.14
N ILE A 147 1.89 7.33 8.44
CA ILE A 147 2.05 6.67 9.74
C ILE A 147 3.42 7.03 10.29
N GLN A 148 3.45 7.49 11.52
CA GLN A 148 4.66 7.70 12.29
C GLN A 148 4.74 6.66 13.38
N LEU A 149 5.74 5.79 13.31
CA LEU A 149 5.97 4.72 14.27
C LEU A 149 7.17 5.09 15.14
N SER A 150 6.94 5.30 16.41
CA SER A 150 8.01 5.49 17.39
C SER A 150 8.81 4.22 17.56
N ALA A 151 10.12 4.31 17.41
CA ALA A 151 11.04 3.19 17.43
C ALA A 151 12.37 3.56 18.11
N ARG A 152 13.13 2.54 18.47
CA ARG A 152 14.54 2.63 18.86
C ARG A 152 15.30 1.46 18.24
N PHE A 153 16.60 1.59 18.11
CA PHE A 153 17.42 0.48 17.63
C PHE A 153 17.50 -0.68 18.63
N ASP A 154 17.54 -1.90 18.13
CA ASP A 154 17.99 -3.04 18.89
C ASP A 154 19.53 -3.00 18.95
N LEU A 155 20.06 -2.58 20.10
CA LEU A 155 21.49 -2.38 20.32
C LEU A 155 22.33 -3.67 20.18
N THR A 156 21.67 -4.84 20.18
CA THR A 156 22.34 -6.13 19.99
C THR A 156 22.45 -6.52 18.53
N ARG A 157 21.74 -5.84 17.62
CA ARG A 157 21.60 -6.22 16.22
C ARG A 157 21.96 -5.12 15.23
N VAL A 158 21.70 -3.85 15.61
CA VAL A 158 22.02 -2.73 14.74
C VAL A 158 23.52 -2.49 14.71
N PRO A 159 24.14 -2.45 13.52
CA PRO A 159 25.55 -2.04 13.42
C PRO A 159 25.66 -0.52 13.60
N ILE A 160 26.67 -0.09 14.37
CA ILE A 160 26.94 1.32 14.66
C ILE A 160 28.10 1.87 13.81
N ASN A 161 28.21 3.19 13.72
CA ASN A 161 29.22 3.95 12.96
C ASN A 161 29.22 3.61 11.46
N GLN A 162 28.04 3.31 10.93
CA GLN A 162 27.85 3.06 9.50
C GLN A 162 26.40 3.28 9.07
N SER A 163 26.21 3.39 7.76
CA SER A 163 24.90 3.43 7.17
C SER A 163 24.23 2.06 7.24
N SER A 164 23.00 2.03 7.74
CA SER A 164 22.18 0.82 7.84
C SER A 164 20.90 1.00 7.03
N SER A 165 20.48 -0.07 6.35
CA SER A 165 19.25 -0.10 5.56
C SER A 165 18.20 -0.90 6.31
N PHE A 166 16.98 -0.37 6.31
CA PHE A 166 15.83 -0.93 7.02
C PHE A 166 14.71 -1.18 5.99
N THR A 167 14.28 -2.42 5.89
CA THR A 167 13.22 -2.81 4.96
C THR A 167 11.94 -3.07 5.72
N ILE A 168 10.88 -2.46 5.23
CA ILE A 168 9.50 -2.64 5.68
C ILE A 168 8.76 -3.45 4.65
N THR A 169 7.98 -4.43 5.09
CA THR A 169 7.17 -5.28 4.22
C THR A 169 5.70 -5.04 4.52
N VAL A 170 4.92 -4.68 3.50
CA VAL A 170 3.46 -4.57 3.59
C VAL A 170 2.83 -5.88 3.12
N ASN A 171 1.84 -6.38 3.87
CA ASN A 171 1.11 -7.61 3.56
C ASN A 171 2.02 -8.82 3.31
N ALA A 172 3.02 -9.05 4.18
CA ALA A 172 3.98 -10.14 4.01
C ALA A 172 3.29 -11.50 3.84
N GLY A 173 3.79 -12.29 2.88
CA GLY A 173 3.25 -13.62 2.57
C GLY A 173 1.94 -13.63 1.79
N GLN A 174 1.45 -12.48 1.34
CA GLN A 174 0.25 -12.36 0.51
C GLN A 174 0.63 -12.06 -0.96
N PRO A 175 -0.25 -12.35 -1.93
CA PRO A 175 0.01 -12.02 -3.34
C PRO A 175 0.28 -10.53 -3.60
N ASN A 176 -0.28 -9.66 -2.77
CA ASN A 176 -0.13 -8.20 -2.81
C ASN A 176 0.96 -7.67 -1.86
N THR A 177 1.99 -8.47 -1.60
CA THR A 177 3.15 -8.05 -0.81
C THR A 177 3.93 -6.96 -1.52
N SER A 178 4.26 -5.88 -0.79
CA SER A 178 5.17 -4.84 -1.26
C SER A 178 6.25 -4.53 -0.21
N THR A 179 7.39 -3.99 -0.64
CA THR A 179 8.50 -3.63 0.25
C THR A 179 8.96 -2.20 0.00
N SER A 180 9.39 -1.53 1.06
CA SER A 180 10.03 -0.22 0.99
C SER A 180 11.27 -0.22 1.87
N THR A 181 12.36 0.41 1.40
CA THR A 181 13.64 0.46 2.12
C THR A 181 14.04 1.91 2.34
N GLY A 182 14.36 2.24 3.58
CA GLY A 182 14.99 3.49 3.99
C GLY A 182 16.37 3.23 4.59
N SER A 183 17.25 4.22 4.55
CA SER A 183 18.59 4.12 5.12
C SER A 183 18.89 5.32 6.02
N VAL A 184 19.65 5.09 7.08
CA VAL A 184 20.13 6.11 8.00
C VAL A 184 21.50 5.70 8.54
N ASN A 185 22.37 6.66 8.84
CA ASN A 185 23.60 6.36 9.57
C ASN A 185 23.27 6.16 11.05
N VAL A 186 23.77 5.07 11.62
CA VAL A 186 23.63 4.80 13.04
C VAL A 186 24.92 5.17 13.75
N ASP A 187 24.91 6.33 14.39
CA ASP A 187 26.08 6.82 15.10
C ASP A 187 26.28 6.10 16.44
N GLY A 188 27.47 5.63 16.66
CA GLY A 188 27.87 5.01 17.92
C GLY A 188 28.40 6.02 18.93
N PRO A 189 28.84 5.52 20.11
CA PRO A 189 29.41 6.36 21.16
C PRO A 189 30.56 7.21 20.63
N GLN A 190 30.51 8.51 20.94
CA GLN A 190 31.55 9.46 20.58
C GLN A 190 32.51 9.66 21.75
N ILE A 191 33.82 9.76 21.47
CA ILE A 191 34.79 10.14 22.47
C ILE A 191 34.54 11.59 22.87
N LEU A 192 34.31 11.82 24.16
CA LEU A 192 34.01 13.13 24.67
C LEU A 192 35.32 13.91 24.87
N ASN A 193 35.41 15.00 24.11
CA ASN A 193 36.54 15.94 24.24
C ASN A 193 36.05 17.25 24.86
N ASN A 194 36.66 17.67 25.98
CA ASN A 194 36.36 18.95 26.63
C ASN A 194 34.92 19.17 27.12
N GLU A 195 34.13 18.11 27.39
CA GLU A 195 32.76 18.26 27.90
C GLU A 195 32.78 18.69 29.37
N THR A 196 32.12 19.81 29.65
CA THR A 196 31.94 20.33 31.00
C THR A 196 30.57 19.98 31.54
N LEU A 197 29.55 20.03 30.70
CA LEU A 197 28.15 19.87 31.10
C LEU A 197 27.40 19.21 29.96
N HIS A 198 26.55 18.23 30.28
CA HIS A 198 25.63 17.61 29.36
C HIS A 198 24.41 17.09 30.12
N LYS A 199 23.24 17.11 29.50
CA LYS A 199 21.98 16.68 30.12
C LYS A 199 21.16 15.91 29.10
N PHE A 200 20.51 14.84 29.59
CA PHE A 200 19.56 14.07 28.82
C PHE A 200 18.42 13.57 29.70
N ALA A 201 17.32 13.16 29.06
CA ALA A 201 16.13 12.70 29.74
C ALA A 201 15.53 11.49 29.02
N TRP A 202 14.78 10.69 29.79
CA TRP A 202 13.95 9.60 29.27
C TRP A 202 12.69 9.48 30.14
N TYR A 203 11.62 8.89 29.58
CA TYR A 203 10.40 8.64 30.36
C TYR A 203 10.59 7.41 31.28
N ASP A 204 9.85 7.40 32.38
CA ASP A 204 9.81 6.23 33.25
C ASP A 204 8.91 5.14 32.64
N THR A 205 9.43 3.92 32.48
CA THR A 205 8.70 2.81 31.86
C THR A 205 7.57 2.26 32.73
N THR A 206 7.62 2.51 34.04
CA THR A 206 6.60 2.05 34.98
C THR A 206 5.58 3.11 35.33
N ASN A 207 5.91 4.37 35.15
CA ASN A 207 5.03 5.51 35.37
C ASN A 207 5.16 6.56 34.23
N PRO A 208 4.24 6.56 33.26
CA PRO A 208 4.32 7.45 32.09
C PRO A 208 4.21 8.94 32.45
N ASN A 209 3.79 9.28 33.68
CA ASN A 209 3.71 10.65 34.18
C ASN A 209 5.01 11.15 34.83
N ILE A 210 6.11 10.45 34.63
CA ILE A 210 7.43 10.80 35.17
C ILE A 210 8.44 10.88 34.03
N ALA A 211 9.22 11.96 34.01
CA ALA A 211 10.45 12.07 33.23
C ALA A 211 11.68 11.93 34.17
N ASN A 212 12.63 11.11 33.74
CA ASN A 212 13.92 10.96 34.41
C ASN A 212 14.93 11.89 33.76
N TRP A 213 15.74 12.55 34.52
CA TRP A 213 16.78 13.46 34.09
C TRP A 213 18.14 13.00 34.62
N GLU A 214 19.14 13.09 33.74
CA GLU A 214 20.51 12.81 34.11
C GLU A 214 21.46 13.87 33.54
N ILE A 215 22.41 14.29 34.37
CA ILE A 215 23.36 15.33 34.04
C ILE A 215 24.78 14.78 34.28
N ARG A 216 25.61 14.95 33.28
CA ARG A 216 27.03 14.67 33.29
C ARG A 216 27.77 15.98 33.51
N ILE A 217 28.65 16.01 34.55
CA ILE A 217 29.32 17.23 34.97
C ILE A 217 30.82 16.99 35.00
N ASN A 218 31.58 17.89 34.38
CA ASN A 218 33.04 17.97 34.38
C ASN A 218 33.73 16.70 33.86
N HIS A 219 33.22 16.10 32.78
CA HIS A 219 33.90 14.97 32.13
C HIS A 219 35.37 15.28 31.80
N ARG A 220 35.70 16.51 31.42
CA ARG A 220 37.06 17.00 31.07
C ARG A 220 37.99 17.16 32.27
N GLN A 221 37.52 16.92 33.51
CA GLN A 221 38.32 17.01 34.76
C GLN A 221 38.95 18.38 35.00
N ALA A 222 38.24 19.47 34.67
CA ALA A 222 38.70 20.82 34.92
C ALA A 222 38.65 21.20 36.39
N ILE A 223 39.46 22.21 36.77
CA ILE A 223 39.34 22.86 38.10
C ILE A 223 38.26 23.93 37.99
N LEU A 224 37.17 23.81 38.74
CA LEU A 224 36.02 24.69 38.74
C LEU A 224 35.74 25.19 40.14
N PRO A 225 36.38 26.30 40.57
CA PRO A 225 36.19 26.85 41.94
C PRO A 225 34.80 27.48 42.07
N ASN A 226 34.21 27.33 43.27
CA ASN A 226 32.88 27.83 43.63
C ASN A 226 31.79 27.44 42.63
N ALA A 227 31.78 26.17 42.25
CA ALA A 227 30.84 25.63 41.26
C ALA A 227 29.41 25.62 41.82
N VAL A 228 28.49 26.18 41.04
CA VAL A 228 27.05 26.23 41.31
C VAL A 228 26.29 25.72 40.09
N ILE A 229 25.45 24.72 40.30
CA ILE A 229 24.54 24.18 39.30
C ILE A 229 23.19 24.88 39.48
N HIS A 230 22.59 25.30 38.36
CA HIS A 230 21.25 25.83 38.33
C HIS A 230 20.46 25.14 37.21
N ASP A 231 19.28 24.63 37.52
CA ASP A 231 18.44 23.84 36.63
C ASP A 231 17.01 24.32 36.71
N THR A 232 16.35 24.50 35.55
CA THR A 232 14.99 25.03 35.48
C THR A 232 14.18 24.37 34.37
N ILE A 233 13.02 23.82 34.71
CA ILE A 233 11.99 23.43 33.73
C ILE A 233 11.27 24.70 33.26
N VAL A 234 11.23 24.93 31.95
CA VAL A 234 10.74 26.14 31.34
C VAL A 234 9.49 25.88 30.50
N GLY A 235 8.52 26.79 30.56
CA GLY A 235 7.38 26.79 29.62
C GLY A 235 6.29 25.75 29.86
N SER A 236 6.33 25.02 30.98
CA SER A 236 5.32 24.02 31.34
C SER A 236 4.86 24.19 32.80
N ASN A 237 3.81 23.48 33.20
CA ASN A 237 3.38 23.38 34.59
C ASN A 237 4.02 22.21 35.35
N GLU A 238 4.95 21.51 34.71
CA GLU A 238 5.62 20.36 35.30
C GLU A 238 6.52 20.77 36.49
N ARG A 239 6.76 19.83 37.38
CA ARG A 239 7.48 20.05 38.65
C ARG A 239 8.60 19.07 38.78
N ILE A 240 9.75 19.53 39.25
CA ILE A 240 10.84 18.69 39.73
C ILE A 240 10.38 18.00 41.02
N LEU A 241 10.72 16.74 41.18
CA LEU A 241 10.44 15.99 42.39
C LEU A 241 11.63 16.10 43.36
N PRO A 242 11.60 16.98 44.37
CA PRO A 242 12.79 17.33 45.17
C PRO A 242 13.46 16.13 45.86
N ASN A 243 12.63 15.18 46.30
CA ASN A 243 13.11 13.98 46.98
C ASN A 243 13.85 12.99 46.07
N THR A 244 13.89 13.22 44.77
CA THR A 244 14.57 12.37 43.78
C THR A 244 15.95 12.89 43.38
N ILE A 245 16.29 14.14 43.74
CA ILE A 245 17.56 14.76 43.40
C ILE A 245 18.71 14.05 44.09
N ARG A 246 19.68 13.51 43.34
CA ARG A 246 20.86 12.80 43.81
C ARG A 246 22.09 13.27 43.04
N LEU A 247 23.14 13.60 43.77
CA LEU A 247 24.43 13.96 43.21
C LEU A 247 25.45 12.90 43.65
N PHE A 248 26.28 12.46 42.73
CA PHE A 248 27.35 11.49 43.00
C PHE A 248 28.67 12.03 42.42
N THR A 249 29.79 11.79 43.12
CA THR A 249 31.09 11.78 42.47
C THR A 249 31.26 10.44 41.78
N VAL A 250 31.80 10.44 40.56
CA VAL A 250 32.00 9.24 39.73
C VAL A 250 33.33 9.34 39.00
N GLN A 251 33.80 8.22 38.44
CA GLN A 251 34.80 8.24 37.35
C GLN A 251 34.09 7.83 36.08
N MET A 252 34.39 8.54 34.99
CA MET A 252 33.78 8.28 33.70
C MET A 252 34.82 7.78 32.69
N ASP A 253 34.39 6.88 31.81
CA ASP A 253 35.18 6.45 30.66
C ASP A 253 35.24 7.56 29.58
N GLN A 254 35.96 7.30 28.50
CA GLN A 254 36.11 8.24 27.38
C GLN A 254 34.79 8.59 26.68
N TYR A 255 33.72 7.84 26.89
CA TYR A 255 32.41 8.03 26.35
C TYR A 255 31.42 8.67 27.34
N GLY A 256 31.88 8.97 28.56
CA GLY A 256 31.08 9.55 29.64
C GLY A 256 30.20 8.58 30.38
N ASN A 257 30.42 7.27 30.27
CA ASN A 257 29.76 6.25 31.09
C ASN A 257 30.46 6.13 32.45
N ASP A 258 29.66 5.91 33.50
CA ASP A 258 30.20 5.72 34.83
C ASP A 258 30.99 4.40 34.94
N ILE A 259 32.20 4.46 35.45
CA ILE A 259 33.00 3.27 35.75
C ILE A 259 32.42 2.59 37.01
N ALA A 260 32.04 1.33 36.87
CA ALA A 260 31.39 0.58 37.92
C ALA A 260 32.19 0.59 39.26
N GLY A 261 31.54 0.83 40.38
CA GLY A 261 32.13 0.86 41.73
C GLY A 261 32.82 2.17 42.09
N THR A 262 32.79 3.22 41.22
CA THR A 262 33.41 4.53 41.51
C THR A 262 32.43 5.55 42.07
N SER A 263 31.12 5.28 42.00
CA SER A 263 30.05 6.20 42.40
C SER A 263 30.01 6.36 43.94
N THR A 264 30.06 7.61 44.40
CA THR A 264 29.94 7.97 45.81
C THR A 264 28.92 9.07 46.00
N PRO A 265 27.90 8.90 46.85
CA PRO A 265 26.86 9.92 47.01
C PRO A 265 27.41 11.18 47.71
N VAL A 266 26.97 12.35 47.22
CA VAL A 266 27.28 13.66 47.81
C VAL A 266 26.14 14.09 48.72
N ASN A 267 26.45 14.49 49.95
CA ASN A 267 25.45 15.04 50.87
C ASN A 267 25.03 16.44 50.39
N LEU A 268 23.73 16.62 50.07
CA LEU A 268 23.15 17.85 49.60
C LEU A 268 22.56 18.73 50.71
N THR A 269 22.65 18.34 51.99
CA THR A 269 22.16 19.14 53.11
C THR A 269 22.85 20.50 53.15
N GLY A 270 22.08 21.59 53.08
CA GLY A 270 22.59 22.98 53.06
C GLY A 270 23.24 23.37 51.73
N LYS A 271 23.24 22.50 50.71
CA LYS A 271 23.77 22.78 49.37
C LYS A 271 22.67 22.91 48.30
N LEU A 272 21.54 22.24 48.48
CA LEU A 272 20.39 22.23 47.56
C LEU A 272 19.37 23.28 48.03
N THR A 273 18.92 24.11 47.08
CA THR A 273 17.81 25.05 47.27
C THR A 273 16.80 24.84 46.15
N MET A 274 15.51 24.74 46.47
CA MET A 274 14.39 24.65 45.52
C MET A 274 13.68 26.01 45.44
N SER A 275 13.10 26.32 44.29
CA SER A 275 12.12 27.38 44.14
C SER A 275 10.78 27.01 44.77
N ASP A 276 9.95 28.02 45.13
CA ASP A 276 8.63 27.78 45.73
C ASP A 276 7.66 27.01 44.86
N ASN A 277 7.87 27.01 43.54
CA ASN A 277 7.04 26.28 42.59
C ASN A 277 7.61 24.94 42.13
N ASP A 278 8.72 24.47 42.73
CA ASP A 278 9.44 23.25 42.40
C ASP A 278 9.84 23.14 40.89
N GLN A 279 9.99 24.27 40.20
CA GLN A 279 10.45 24.24 38.79
C GLN A 279 11.94 24.51 38.65
N THR A 280 12.58 24.97 39.69
CA THR A 280 14.01 25.31 39.70
C THR A 280 14.69 24.76 40.92
N PHE A 281 15.90 24.25 40.74
CA PHE A 281 16.81 23.99 41.86
C PHE A 281 18.19 24.61 41.62
N THR A 282 18.87 24.89 42.73
CA THR A 282 20.27 25.29 42.73
C THR A 282 21.05 24.39 43.66
N ILE A 283 22.22 23.92 43.23
CA ILE A 283 23.15 23.13 44.04
C ILE A 283 24.48 23.88 44.12
N ASN A 284 24.86 24.28 45.31
CA ASN A 284 26.20 24.78 45.56
C ASN A 284 27.15 23.59 45.83
N VAL A 285 27.88 23.19 44.77
CA VAL A 285 28.82 22.07 44.81
C VAL A 285 30.07 22.47 45.60
N GLY A 286 30.51 23.73 45.46
CA GLY A 286 31.77 24.25 46.01
C GLY A 286 32.92 24.08 44.99
N ASN A 287 34.13 23.89 45.52
CA ASN A 287 35.29 23.71 44.64
C ASN A 287 35.34 22.31 44.05
N ILE A 288 35.41 22.24 42.71
CA ILE A 288 35.66 21.00 41.97
C ILE A 288 37.13 21.03 41.50
N ASN A 289 37.93 20.05 41.94
CA ASN A 289 39.37 19.98 41.65
C ASN A 289 39.73 18.84 40.69
N GLY A 290 38.90 18.66 39.67
CA GLY A 290 39.00 17.60 38.70
C GLY A 290 38.03 16.46 38.88
N GLU A 291 37.24 16.46 39.98
CA GLU A 291 36.22 15.45 40.18
C GLU A 291 35.14 15.53 39.08
N GLN A 292 34.64 14.36 38.69
CA GLN A 292 33.51 14.20 37.77
C GLN A 292 32.24 13.87 38.59
N TYR A 293 31.10 14.38 38.14
CA TYR A 293 29.83 14.20 38.84
C TYR A 293 28.72 13.68 37.94
N ARG A 294 27.83 12.88 38.55
CA ARG A 294 26.54 12.48 38.01
C ARG A 294 25.43 13.06 38.86
N LEU A 295 24.55 13.86 38.27
CA LEU A 295 23.34 14.37 38.94
C LEU A 295 22.12 13.72 38.31
N THR A 296 21.24 13.15 39.08
CA THR A 296 19.97 12.57 38.62
C THR A 296 18.81 13.13 39.41
N TYR A 297 17.67 13.26 38.72
CA TYR A 297 16.41 13.62 39.37
C TYR A 297 15.21 13.23 38.45
N GLN A 298 13.99 13.39 38.99
CA GLN A 298 12.75 13.16 38.28
C GLN A 298 11.91 14.43 38.28
N SER A 299 11.06 14.56 37.23
CA SER A 299 9.99 15.54 37.19
C SER A 299 8.66 14.87 36.86
N THR A 300 7.56 15.55 37.16
CA THR A 300 6.27 15.20 36.60
C THR A 300 6.34 15.33 35.08
N TYR A 301 5.47 14.60 34.40
CA TYR A 301 5.32 14.65 32.95
C TYR A 301 3.85 14.48 32.58
N THR A 302 3.31 15.40 31.82
CA THR A 302 1.98 15.27 31.21
C THR A 302 2.15 14.78 29.77
N GLU A 303 1.43 13.75 29.40
CA GLU A 303 1.46 13.17 28.05
C GLU A 303 1.24 14.24 26.99
N GLY A 304 2.11 14.26 25.97
CA GLY A 304 2.07 15.25 24.89
C GLY A 304 2.71 16.60 25.23
N THR A 305 3.19 16.81 26.47
CA THR A 305 3.94 18.00 26.86
C THR A 305 5.36 17.93 26.30
N ASP A 306 5.82 19.07 25.79
CA ASP A 306 7.19 19.29 25.36
C ASP A 306 7.95 19.97 26.52
N LEU A 307 8.88 19.23 27.15
CA LEU A 307 9.64 19.76 28.28
C LEU A 307 10.92 20.40 27.77
N ASN A 308 11.05 21.71 28.01
CA ASN A 308 12.29 22.44 27.87
C ASN A 308 12.92 22.59 29.25
N ASN A 309 14.21 22.32 29.36
CA ASN A 309 14.93 22.43 30.60
C ASN A 309 16.27 23.10 30.38
N THR A 310 16.47 24.23 31.04
CA THR A 310 17.73 24.98 30.98
C THR A 310 18.61 24.57 32.17
N LEU A 311 19.85 24.31 31.87
CA LEU A 311 20.86 23.93 32.84
C LEU A 311 22.07 24.85 32.72
N SER A 312 22.55 25.38 33.83
CA SER A 312 23.83 26.07 33.84
C SER A 312 24.73 25.60 34.99
N LEU A 313 26.02 25.65 34.75
CA LEU A 313 27.08 25.48 35.75
C LEU A 313 27.91 26.77 35.76
N THR A 314 27.89 27.48 36.88
CA THR A 314 28.74 28.68 37.06
C THR A 314 29.94 28.36 37.91
N SER A 315 31.11 28.88 37.57
CA SER A 315 32.34 28.74 38.32
C SER A 315 33.19 29.99 38.15
N ASN A 316 33.43 30.67 39.24
CA ASN A 316 34.29 31.86 39.28
C ASN A 316 33.99 32.90 38.16
N GLY A 317 32.69 33.16 37.90
CA GLY A 317 32.21 34.13 36.92
C GLY A 317 32.14 33.58 35.49
N GLN A 318 32.52 32.35 35.23
CA GLN A 318 32.29 31.66 33.94
C GLN A 318 31.06 30.82 34.04
N THR A 319 30.25 30.81 32.98
CA THR A 319 29.02 29.98 32.86
C THR A 319 29.17 28.97 31.72
N TYR A 320 28.73 27.75 31.97
CA TYR A 320 28.57 26.67 31.03
C TYR A 320 27.07 26.35 30.98
N ASP A 321 26.46 26.47 29.82
CA ASP A 321 25.03 26.27 29.63
C ASP A 321 24.76 25.02 28.81
N PHE A 322 23.65 24.34 29.10
CA PHE A 322 23.14 23.23 28.33
C PHE A 322 21.61 23.23 28.40
N ASP A 323 20.97 23.42 27.26
CA ASP A 323 19.51 23.32 27.14
C ASP A 323 19.15 21.91 26.70
N ALA A 324 18.32 21.23 27.48
CA ALA A 324 17.81 19.92 27.18
C ALA A 324 16.33 20.00 26.83
N HIS A 325 15.93 19.13 25.95
CA HIS A 325 14.58 19.02 25.47
C HIS A 325 14.13 17.56 25.62
N PHE A 326 12.91 17.37 26.11
CA PHE A 326 12.33 16.05 26.27
C PHE A 326 10.87 16.05 25.82
N THR A 327 10.55 15.13 24.92
CA THR A 327 9.18 14.78 24.59
C THR A 327 9.07 13.28 24.42
N ARG A 328 7.97 12.71 24.89
CA ARG A 328 7.72 11.28 24.68
C ARG A 328 7.30 11.07 23.24
N ALA A 329 7.91 10.10 22.59
CA ALA A 329 7.55 9.72 21.24
C ALA A 329 6.22 8.95 21.22
N TYR A 330 5.30 9.34 20.35
CA TYR A 330 4.02 8.67 20.14
C TYR A 330 3.86 8.25 18.69
N SER A 331 3.51 6.99 18.49
CA SER A 331 3.01 6.55 17.19
C SER A 331 1.68 7.21 16.90
N GLY A 332 1.45 7.52 15.64
CA GLY A 332 0.23 8.18 15.19
C GLY A 332 0.20 8.25 13.68
N GLY A 333 -0.81 8.87 13.14
CA GLY A 333 -0.90 9.04 11.71
C GLY A 333 -2.09 9.87 11.28
N SER A 334 -2.14 10.06 9.98
CA SER A 334 -3.23 10.77 9.33
C SER A 334 -3.50 10.15 7.97
N GLY A 335 -4.61 10.50 7.37
CA GLY A 335 -4.90 10.11 6.02
C GLY A 335 -5.91 11.02 5.36
N SER A 336 -6.09 10.81 4.08
CA SER A 336 -7.05 11.49 3.24
C SER A 336 -7.63 10.52 2.22
N GLY A 337 -8.75 10.89 1.64
CA GLY A 337 -9.37 10.16 0.54
C GLY A 337 -10.17 11.13 -0.32
N ASP A 338 -10.15 10.87 -1.63
CA ASP A 338 -10.78 11.78 -2.60
C ASP A 338 -12.29 11.70 -2.48
N LEU A 339 -12.99 12.65 -1.84
CA LEU A 339 -14.42 12.78 -2.14
C LEU A 339 -15.24 13.79 -1.35
N ALA A 340 -14.70 14.62 -0.53
CA ALA A 340 -15.50 15.70 0.02
C ALA A 340 -16.12 16.52 -1.13
N HIS A 341 -17.45 16.45 -1.26
CA HIS A 341 -18.23 17.18 -2.27
C HIS A 341 -17.92 16.89 -3.73
N LYS A 342 -17.46 15.68 -4.08
CA LYS A 342 -17.13 15.31 -5.48
C LYS A 342 -17.87 14.05 -5.93
N ILE A 343 -17.99 13.87 -7.22
CA ILE A 343 -18.38 12.60 -7.85
C ILE A 343 -17.13 12.00 -8.47
N LYS A 344 -16.84 10.74 -8.15
CA LYS A 344 -15.81 9.95 -8.82
C LYS A 344 -16.47 8.79 -9.56
N LEU A 345 -16.15 8.68 -10.83
CA LEU A 345 -16.59 7.58 -11.70
C LEU A 345 -15.38 6.70 -12.03
N THR A 346 -15.59 5.39 -11.99
CA THR A 346 -14.61 4.41 -12.46
C THR A 346 -15.26 3.60 -13.56
N LYS A 347 -14.62 3.56 -14.73
CA LYS A 347 -15.09 2.83 -15.89
C LYS A 347 -14.31 1.53 -16.03
N VAL A 348 -15.03 0.40 -16.14
CA VAL A 348 -14.42 -0.94 -16.19
C VAL A 348 -15.05 -1.80 -17.27
N ASP A 349 -14.33 -2.86 -17.66
CA ASP A 349 -14.83 -3.92 -18.51
C ASP A 349 -15.80 -4.82 -17.71
N GLU A 350 -16.96 -5.18 -18.30
CA GLU A 350 -17.98 -6.00 -17.62
C GLU A 350 -17.51 -7.45 -17.40
N GLU A 351 -16.62 -7.96 -18.24
CA GLU A 351 -16.13 -9.35 -18.14
C GLU A 351 -14.94 -9.47 -17.20
N ASP A 352 -14.18 -8.38 -17.04
CA ASP A 352 -13.03 -8.32 -16.12
C ASP A 352 -12.93 -6.92 -15.51
N ASN A 353 -13.48 -6.74 -14.33
CA ASN A 353 -13.49 -5.46 -13.61
C ASN A 353 -12.10 -4.94 -13.22
N SER A 354 -11.05 -5.74 -13.37
CA SER A 354 -9.67 -5.28 -13.19
C SER A 354 -9.17 -4.43 -14.37
N ILE A 355 -9.85 -4.51 -15.51
CA ILE A 355 -9.56 -3.72 -16.71
C ILE A 355 -10.31 -2.40 -16.62
N THR A 356 -9.59 -1.30 -16.47
CA THR A 356 -10.14 0.04 -16.45
C THR A 356 -10.15 0.67 -17.86
N LEU A 357 -11.17 1.51 -18.16
CA LEU A 357 -11.42 1.99 -19.50
C LEU A 357 -11.33 3.51 -19.60
N ALA A 358 -10.40 3.98 -20.40
CA ALA A 358 -10.20 5.41 -20.69
C ALA A 358 -11.19 5.95 -21.73
N ASN A 359 -11.34 7.28 -21.75
CA ASN A 359 -12.11 8.03 -22.75
C ASN A 359 -13.62 7.76 -22.78
N ALA A 360 -14.21 7.18 -21.73
CA ALA A 360 -15.65 7.20 -21.52
C ALA A 360 -16.09 8.63 -21.19
N VAL A 361 -17.15 9.12 -21.84
CA VAL A 361 -17.72 10.44 -21.56
C VAL A 361 -19.07 10.28 -20.88
N PHE A 362 -19.22 10.97 -19.75
CA PHE A 362 -20.46 11.01 -18.97
C PHE A 362 -21.03 12.41 -18.95
N THR A 363 -22.32 12.56 -19.19
CA THR A 363 -23.05 13.78 -18.86
C THR A 363 -23.61 13.67 -17.46
N VAL A 364 -23.26 14.66 -16.61
CA VAL A 364 -23.75 14.80 -15.25
C VAL A 364 -24.79 15.91 -15.22
N THR A 365 -26.02 15.59 -14.79
CA THR A 365 -27.09 16.56 -14.58
C THR A 365 -27.11 16.96 -13.09
N GLN A 366 -27.01 18.24 -12.83
CA GLN A 366 -27.00 18.85 -11.50
C GLN A 366 -28.43 18.98 -10.91
N PRO A 367 -28.56 19.23 -9.60
CA PRO A 367 -29.86 19.41 -8.96
C PRO A 367 -30.70 20.55 -9.56
N ASP A 368 -30.07 21.58 -10.15
CA ASP A 368 -30.71 22.70 -10.82
C ASP A 368 -31.07 22.43 -12.29
N GLY A 369 -30.76 21.24 -12.79
CA GLY A 369 -31.03 20.80 -14.18
C GLY A 369 -29.91 21.19 -15.18
N THR A 370 -28.90 21.92 -14.78
CA THR A 370 -27.73 22.20 -15.64
C THR A 370 -26.85 20.95 -15.78
N THR A 371 -26.02 20.91 -16.82
CA THR A 371 -25.19 19.74 -17.11
C THR A 371 -23.73 20.09 -17.34
N PHE A 372 -22.84 19.14 -17.03
CA PHE A 372 -21.43 19.17 -17.40
C PHE A 372 -20.96 17.76 -17.76
N ASN A 373 -19.80 17.66 -18.41
CA ASN A 373 -19.25 16.37 -18.83
C ASN A 373 -18.05 15.98 -17.98
N LEU A 374 -17.91 14.68 -17.75
CA LEU A 374 -16.74 14.03 -17.16
C LEU A 374 -16.20 13.02 -18.17
N THR A 375 -14.87 12.98 -18.34
CA THR A 375 -14.21 12.02 -19.27
C THR A 375 -13.16 11.23 -18.49
N THR A 376 -13.21 9.89 -18.56
CA THR A 376 -12.24 9.04 -17.85
C THR A 376 -10.84 9.18 -18.43
N GLY A 377 -9.85 9.29 -17.53
CA GLY A 377 -8.43 9.33 -17.85
C GLY A 377 -7.86 7.96 -18.22
N ALA A 378 -6.54 7.90 -18.40
CA ALA A 378 -5.84 6.66 -18.77
C ALA A 378 -5.98 5.53 -17.73
N ASP A 379 -6.24 5.88 -16.47
CA ASP A 379 -6.51 4.97 -15.37
C ASP A 379 -7.98 4.52 -15.29
N GLY A 380 -8.82 4.93 -16.25
CA GLY A 380 -10.26 4.64 -16.29
C GLY A 380 -11.07 5.40 -15.25
N THR A 381 -10.51 6.40 -14.57
CA THR A 381 -11.22 7.18 -13.56
C THR A 381 -11.42 8.64 -13.99
N VAL A 382 -12.43 9.28 -13.41
CA VAL A 382 -12.62 10.73 -13.47
C VAL A 382 -13.28 11.22 -12.18
N THR A 383 -12.80 12.37 -11.68
CA THR A 383 -13.37 13.05 -10.50
C THR A 383 -13.83 14.43 -10.89
N SER A 384 -15.02 14.83 -10.43
CA SER A 384 -15.57 16.17 -10.68
C SER A 384 -14.81 17.24 -9.90
N GLU A 385 -15.00 18.52 -10.26
CA GLU A 385 -14.76 19.64 -9.34
C GLU A 385 -15.68 19.53 -8.12
N ALA A 386 -15.45 20.39 -7.11
CA ALA A 386 -16.31 20.44 -5.94
C ALA A 386 -17.74 20.83 -6.31
N LEU A 387 -18.70 20.04 -5.84
CA LEU A 387 -20.12 20.16 -6.17
C LEU A 387 -20.92 20.65 -4.97
N VAL A 388 -22.06 21.27 -5.21
CA VAL A 388 -23.02 21.60 -4.17
C VAL A 388 -23.76 20.32 -3.71
N GLN A 389 -24.26 20.35 -2.48
CA GLN A 389 -25.10 19.27 -1.95
C GLN A 389 -26.33 19.03 -2.82
N GLY A 390 -26.62 17.78 -3.13
CA GLY A 390 -27.83 17.44 -3.89
C GLY A 390 -27.77 16.09 -4.59
N THR A 391 -28.83 15.85 -5.39
CA THR A 391 -28.99 14.65 -6.21
C THR A 391 -28.51 14.92 -7.64
N TYR A 392 -27.59 14.11 -8.10
CA TYR A 392 -27.01 14.18 -9.44
C TYR A 392 -27.44 12.96 -10.26
N LYS A 393 -27.63 13.15 -11.59
CA LYS A 393 -27.85 12.06 -12.52
C LYS A 393 -26.66 11.95 -13.45
N VAL A 394 -26.15 10.74 -13.61
CA VAL A 394 -24.98 10.44 -14.42
C VAL A 394 -25.36 9.45 -15.52
N LYS A 395 -25.11 9.81 -16.75
CA LYS A 395 -25.38 8.95 -17.91
C LYS A 395 -24.19 8.96 -18.86
N GLU A 396 -23.79 7.79 -19.33
CA GLU A 396 -22.78 7.69 -20.35
C GLU A 396 -23.32 8.21 -21.70
N THR A 397 -22.52 9.02 -22.39
CA THR A 397 -22.84 9.59 -23.70
C THR A 397 -21.87 9.15 -24.79
N THR A 398 -20.68 8.69 -24.40
CA THR A 398 -19.71 8.09 -25.31
C THR A 398 -19.00 6.94 -24.61
N ALA A 399 -19.13 5.74 -25.17
CA ALA A 399 -18.42 4.57 -24.68
C ALA A 399 -16.94 4.59 -25.09
N PRO A 400 -16.06 3.94 -24.35
CA PRO A 400 -14.69 3.65 -24.78
C PRO A 400 -14.66 2.91 -26.12
N ALA A 401 -13.59 3.11 -26.89
CA ALA A 401 -13.43 2.40 -28.16
C ALA A 401 -13.42 0.87 -27.94
N GLY A 402 -14.22 0.17 -28.73
CA GLY A 402 -14.35 -1.30 -28.61
C GLY A 402 -15.42 -1.79 -27.64
N TYR A 403 -16.19 -0.88 -27.03
CA TYR A 403 -17.25 -1.20 -26.06
C TYR A 403 -18.62 -0.68 -26.50
N GLU A 404 -19.67 -1.32 -26.01
CA GLU A 404 -21.05 -0.89 -26.20
C GLU A 404 -21.39 0.24 -25.22
N LEU A 405 -22.21 1.21 -25.66
CA LEU A 405 -22.67 2.31 -24.82
C LEU A 405 -23.57 1.78 -23.69
N ASN A 406 -23.25 2.12 -22.43
CA ASN A 406 -24.10 1.83 -21.28
C ASN A 406 -25.19 2.91 -21.15
N ASN A 407 -26.43 2.54 -21.47
CA ASN A 407 -27.56 3.45 -21.44
C ASN A 407 -28.17 3.69 -20.05
N THR A 408 -27.62 3.10 -18.99
CA THR A 408 -28.11 3.24 -17.61
C THR A 408 -27.89 4.66 -17.10
N GLU A 409 -28.91 5.25 -16.50
CA GLU A 409 -28.78 6.52 -15.76
C GLU A 409 -28.61 6.19 -14.26
N TYR A 410 -27.54 6.68 -13.67
CA TYR A 410 -27.21 6.50 -12.26
C TYR A 410 -27.62 7.74 -11.47
N THR A 411 -28.24 7.54 -10.30
CA THR A 411 -28.59 8.63 -9.39
C THR A 411 -27.63 8.63 -8.20
N LEU A 412 -26.88 9.70 -8.05
CA LEU A 412 -25.83 9.86 -7.06
C LEU A 412 -26.17 10.99 -6.09
N GLN A 413 -25.84 10.81 -4.80
CA GLN A 413 -26.05 11.82 -3.76
C GLN A 413 -24.69 12.41 -3.34
N VAL A 414 -24.59 13.73 -3.38
CA VAL A 414 -23.49 14.48 -2.79
C VAL A 414 -24.02 15.14 -1.53
N THR A 415 -23.42 14.87 -0.38
CA THR A 415 -23.84 15.38 0.93
C THR A 415 -22.88 16.48 1.43
N ALA A 416 -23.13 17.02 2.62
CA ALA A 416 -22.27 18.00 3.24
C ALA A 416 -20.88 17.45 3.61
N THR A 417 -20.81 16.14 3.88
CA THR A 417 -19.61 15.45 4.38
C THR A 417 -19.03 14.46 3.38
N ASP A 418 -19.82 14.00 2.41
CA ASP A 418 -19.42 12.92 1.51
C ASP A 418 -19.65 13.27 0.04
N GLY A 419 -18.81 12.76 -0.81
CA GLY A 419 -19.03 12.70 -2.24
C GLY A 419 -19.74 11.41 -2.66
N ALA A 420 -19.80 11.16 -3.96
CA ALA A 420 -20.42 9.98 -4.52
C ALA A 420 -19.46 9.21 -5.42
N LEU A 421 -19.57 7.90 -5.36
CA LEU A 421 -18.79 6.96 -6.14
C LEU A 421 -19.68 6.10 -7.00
N GLN A 422 -19.26 5.86 -8.24
CA GLN A 422 -19.93 4.92 -9.12
C GLN A 422 -18.94 4.20 -10.02
N THR A 423 -18.93 2.88 -9.92
CA THR A 423 -18.30 2.03 -10.93
C THR A 423 -19.32 1.70 -12.00
N ILE A 424 -18.94 1.88 -13.26
CA ILE A 424 -19.80 1.68 -14.42
C ILE A 424 -19.05 0.75 -15.37
N SER A 425 -19.67 -0.39 -15.70
CA SER A 425 -19.10 -1.36 -16.62
C SER A 425 -19.68 -1.24 -18.02
N ASP A 426 -18.86 -1.53 -19.03
CA ASP A 426 -19.31 -1.68 -20.43
C ASP A 426 -19.05 -3.08 -20.95
N LYS A 427 -19.93 -3.50 -21.83
CA LYS A 427 -19.79 -4.75 -22.58
C LYS A 427 -18.82 -4.59 -23.72
N PRO A 428 -17.81 -5.45 -23.84
CA PRO A 428 -16.97 -5.45 -25.04
C PRO A 428 -17.79 -5.83 -26.28
N ILE A 429 -17.54 -5.15 -27.38
CA ILE A 429 -18.14 -5.48 -28.66
C ILE A 429 -17.60 -6.84 -29.12
N LYS A 430 -18.51 -7.76 -29.39
CA LYS A 430 -18.19 -9.13 -29.77
C LYS A 430 -18.47 -9.40 -31.25
N THR A 431 -17.83 -10.45 -31.76
CA THR A 431 -18.06 -10.97 -33.13
C THR A 431 -18.09 -12.48 -33.13
N ASN A 432 -18.52 -13.07 -34.22
CA ASN A 432 -18.48 -14.51 -34.45
C ASN A 432 -17.65 -14.76 -35.71
N ILE A 433 -16.84 -15.83 -35.66
CA ILE A 433 -15.96 -16.19 -36.79
C ILE A 433 -16.36 -17.58 -37.27
N SER A 434 -16.96 -17.66 -38.45
CA SER A 434 -17.40 -18.91 -39.06
C SER A 434 -16.23 -19.66 -39.70
N VAL A 435 -16.26 -20.98 -39.56
CA VAL A 435 -15.29 -21.88 -40.18
C VAL A 435 -16.03 -23.00 -40.89
N THR A 436 -15.66 -23.24 -42.12
CA THR A 436 -16.18 -24.34 -42.95
C THR A 436 -15.04 -25.23 -43.40
N LYS A 437 -15.25 -26.54 -43.33
CA LYS A 437 -14.32 -27.55 -43.80
C LYS A 437 -14.77 -28.13 -45.13
N THR A 438 -13.85 -28.24 -46.09
CA THR A 438 -14.02 -28.88 -47.37
C THR A 438 -12.98 -29.98 -47.55
N TRP A 439 -13.39 -31.10 -48.16
CA TRP A 439 -12.53 -32.20 -48.50
C TRP A 439 -12.42 -32.37 -50.00
N VAL A 440 -11.20 -32.56 -50.50
CA VAL A 440 -10.91 -32.96 -51.88
C VAL A 440 -10.27 -34.34 -51.82
N GLY A 441 -11.00 -35.39 -52.24
CA GLY A 441 -10.67 -36.79 -52.04
C GLY A 441 -11.50 -37.44 -50.93
N THR A 442 -10.98 -38.43 -50.27
CA THR A 442 -11.65 -39.16 -49.17
C THR A 442 -11.72 -38.30 -47.94
N LYS A 443 -12.80 -38.35 -47.17
CA LYS A 443 -12.87 -37.68 -45.85
C LYS A 443 -12.07 -38.49 -44.79
N ALA A 444 -11.21 -37.82 -44.04
CA ALA A 444 -10.38 -38.48 -43.03
C ALA A 444 -11.04 -38.63 -41.66
N GLY A 445 -11.99 -37.78 -41.28
CA GLY A 445 -12.63 -37.81 -39.97
C GLY A 445 -12.67 -36.43 -39.33
N PRO A 446 -13.12 -36.29 -38.06
CA PRO A 446 -13.18 -35.03 -37.36
C PRO A 446 -11.84 -34.29 -37.36
N ILE A 447 -11.88 -32.98 -37.46
CA ILE A 447 -10.71 -32.11 -37.35
C ILE A 447 -10.86 -31.13 -36.18
N THR A 448 -9.73 -30.74 -35.61
CA THR A 448 -9.65 -29.68 -34.61
C THR A 448 -9.11 -28.42 -35.26
N VAL A 449 -9.76 -27.30 -35.00
CA VAL A 449 -9.36 -25.98 -35.49
C VAL A 449 -9.05 -25.07 -34.30
N HIS A 450 -7.91 -24.42 -34.31
CA HIS A 450 -7.44 -23.47 -33.29
C HIS A 450 -7.67 -22.04 -33.75
N LEU A 451 -8.04 -21.16 -32.80
CA LEU A 451 -8.21 -19.73 -33.02
C LEU A 451 -6.99 -18.95 -32.51
N PHE A 452 -6.48 -18.06 -33.34
CA PHE A 452 -5.39 -17.15 -32.99
C PHE A 452 -5.88 -15.70 -33.02
N ALA A 453 -5.51 -14.91 -32.01
CA ALA A 453 -5.75 -13.46 -31.92
C ALA A 453 -4.42 -12.72 -32.05
N ASN A 454 -4.28 -11.85 -33.06
CA ASN A 454 -3.03 -11.13 -33.36
C ASN A 454 -1.78 -12.04 -33.41
N GLY A 455 -1.96 -13.27 -33.93
CA GLY A 455 -0.91 -14.28 -34.05
C GLY A 455 -0.63 -15.11 -32.80
N THR A 456 -1.33 -14.87 -31.70
CA THR A 456 -1.22 -15.65 -30.45
C THR A 456 -2.37 -16.64 -30.34
N ASP A 457 -2.08 -17.89 -30.01
CA ASP A 457 -3.11 -18.91 -29.77
C ASP A 457 -3.97 -18.52 -28.58
N THR A 458 -5.30 -18.48 -28.78
CA THR A 458 -6.28 -18.16 -27.74
C THR A 458 -6.58 -19.34 -26.81
N GLY A 459 -6.11 -20.54 -27.14
CA GLY A 459 -6.48 -21.79 -26.48
C GLY A 459 -7.91 -22.25 -26.80
N THR A 460 -8.64 -21.53 -27.67
CA THR A 460 -10.01 -21.88 -28.05
C THR A 460 -10.00 -22.74 -29.31
N THR A 461 -10.72 -23.85 -29.28
CA THR A 461 -10.79 -24.80 -30.41
C THR A 461 -12.22 -25.08 -30.85
N LEU A 462 -12.36 -25.51 -32.10
CA LEU A 462 -13.58 -26.05 -32.68
C LEU A 462 -13.31 -27.46 -33.23
N THR A 463 -14.31 -28.34 -33.12
CA THR A 463 -14.30 -29.60 -33.84
C THR A 463 -15.26 -29.50 -35.03
N LEU A 464 -14.80 -29.86 -36.22
CA LEU A 464 -15.63 -29.96 -37.42
C LEU A 464 -15.73 -31.42 -37.86
N ASP A 465 -16.95 -31.89 -38.03
CA ASP A 465 -17.27 -33.25 -38.36
C ASP A 465 -18.63 -33.36 -39.09
N ASP A 466 -19.09 -34.60 -39.34
CA ASP A 466 -20.39 -34.83 -40.00
C ASP A 466 -21.59 -34.39 -39.17
N THR A 467 -21.48 -34.30 -37.82
CA THR A 467 -22.60 -33.89 -36.94
C THR A 467 -22.95 -32.42 -37.04
N ASN A 468 -21.98 -31.57 -37.37
CA ASN A 468 -22.17 -30.15 -37.58
C ASN A 468 -22.09 -29.74 -39.06
N ASN A 469 -22.20 -30.73 -39.99
CA ASN A 469 -22.08 -30.53 -41.43
C ASN A 469 -20.79 -29.81 -41.82
N TRP A 470 -19.70 -30.06 -41.09
CA TRP A 470 -18.38 -29.47 -41.35
C TRP A 470 -18.36 -27.93 -41.28
N THR A 471 -19.25 -27.35 -40.48
CA THR A 471 -19.34 -25.91 -40.26
C THR A 471 -19.61 -25.60 -38.81
N ALA A 472 -18.84 -24.68 -38.24
CA ALA A 472 -19.05 -24.15 -36.87
C ALA A 472 -18.55 -22.71 -36.79
N SER A 473 -18.73 -22.07 -35.64
CA SER A 473 -18.25 -20.70 -35.43
C SER A 473 -17.63 -20.57 -34.04
N PHE A 474 -16.52 -19.86 -33.97
CA PHE A 474 -16.06 -19.28 -32.73
C PHE A 474 -17.00 -18.13 -32.37
N THR A 475 -17.79 -18.28 -31.31
CA THR A 475 -18.82 -17.32 -30.94
C THR A 475 -18.38 -16.44 -29.79
N ASN A 476 -18.91 -15.22 -29.71
CA ASN A 476 -18.64 -14.29 -28.62
C ASN A 476 -17.16 -13.94 -28.39
N VAL A 477 -16.34 -13.96 -29.45
CA VAL A 477 -14.96 -13.49 -29.37
C VAL A 477 -14.92 -11.96 -29.39
N ARG A 478 -13.98 -11.32 -28.69
CA ARG A 478 -13.84 -9.87 -28.70
C ARG A 478 -13.51 -9.36 -30.09
N LYS A 479 -14.20 -8.33 -30.55
CA LYS A 479 -13.90 -7.71 -31.84
C LYS A 479 -12.70 -6.77 -31.77
N TYR A 480 -12.52 -6.11 -30.63
CA TYR A 480 -11.48 -5.12 -30.40
C TYR A 480 -10.65 -5.47 -29.17
N ASP A 481 -9.39 -5.08 -29.18
CA ASP A 481 -8.53 -5.11 -28.01
C ASP A 481 -8.86 -3.95 -27.04
N GLN A 482 -8.14 -3.88 -25.93
CA GLN A 482 -8.34 -2.84 -24.89
C GLN A 482 -8.04 -1.40 -25.38
N SER A 483 -7.31 -1.25 -26.49
CA SER A 483 -7.04 0.04 -27.11
C SER A 483 -8.11 0.46 -28.11
N GLY A 484 -9.10 -0.40 -28.38
CA GLY A 484 -10.10 -0.20 -29.43
C GLY A 484 -9.61 -0.56 -30.83
N THR A 485 -8.46 -1.24 -30.95
CA THR A 485 -7.93 -1.72 -32.22
C THR A 485 -8.59 -3.05 -32.57
N GLU A 486 -9.03 -3.24 -33.80
CA GLU A 486 -9.66 -4.48 -34.24
C GLU A 486 -8.67 -5.65 -34.18
N ILE A 487 -9.04 -6.71 -33.46
CA ILE A 487 -8.24 -7.93 -33.30
C ILE A 487 -8.21 -8.66 -34.64
N GLN A 488 -7.02 -9.03 -35.11
CA GLN A 488 -6.84 -9.82 -36.29
C GLN A 488 -6.86 -11.30 -35.93
N TYR A 489 -7.97 -11.96 -36.29
CA TYR A 489 -8.13 -13.39 -36.05
C TYR A 489 -7.64 -14.22 -37.24
N THR A 490 -6.94 -15.31 -36.94
CA THR A 490 -6.55 -16.34 -37.89
C THR A 490 -6.85 -17.71 -37.31
N ILE A 491 -6.84 -18.74 -38.13
CA ILE A 491 -7.08 -20.11 -37.69
C ILE A 491 -5.95 -21.05 -38.16
N SER A 492 -5.79 -22.16 -37.46
CA SER A 492 -5.01 -23.30 -37.94
C SER A 492 -5.78 -24.60 -37.69
N GLU A 493 -5.46 -25.63 -38.48
CA GLU A 493 -5.98 -27.00 -38.32
C GLU A 493 -4.88 -27.88 -37.76
N ASP A 494 -5.25 -28.83 -36.87
CA ASP A 494 -4.36 -29.91 -36.50
C ASP A 494 -3.98 -30.74 -37.73
N THR A 495 -2.72 -31.23 -37.76
CA THR A 495 -2.22 -31.95 -38.92
C THR A 495 -3.04 -33.23 -39.20
N VAL A 496 -3.62 -33.30 -40.40
CA VAL A 496 -4.31 -34.49 -40.88
C VAL A 496 -3.35 -35.27 -41.79
N ASN A 497 -2.99 -36.48 -41.36
CA ASN A 497 -2.05 -37.31 -42.11
C ASN A 497 -2.57 -37.67 -43.51
N GLY A 498 -1.74 -37.48 -44.52
CA GLY A 498 -2.09 -37.79 -45.91
C GLY A 498 -2.77 -36.66 -46.68
N TYR A 499 -2.93 -35.44 -46.07
CA TYR A 499 -3.54 -34.31 -46.68
C TYR A 499 -2.64 -33.06 -46.72
N ASP A 500 -2.85 -32.23 -47.70
CA ASP A 500 -2.33 -30.88 -47.78
C ASP A 500 -3.47 -29.92 -47.43
N VAL A 501 -3.23 -29.01 -46.42
CA VAL A 501 -4.21 -28.03 -45.95
C VAL A 501 -4.05 -26.70 -46.66
N THR A 502 -5.17 -26.10 -47.06
CA THR A 502 -5.24 -24.71 -47.54
C THR A 502 -6.33 -24.01 -46.77
N ILE A 503 -6.01 -22.82 -46.22
CA ILE A 503 -6.96 -21.97 -45.48
C ILE A 503 -7.17 -20.72 -46.31
N THR A 504 -8.42 -20.38 -46.58
CA THR A 504 -8.86 -19.18 -47.35
C THR A 504 -9.93 -18.44 -46.57
N GLY A 505 -10.21 -17.19 -46.99
CA GLY A 505 -11.16 -16.33 -46.28
C GLY A 505 -10.52 -15.46 -45.22
N ASN A 506 -11.32 -14.88 -44.36
CA ASN A 506 -10.89 -14.00 -43.25
C ASN A 506 -11.94 -13.98 -42.13
N GLN A 507 -11.66 -13.27 -41.05
CA GLN A 507 -12.54 -13.18 -39.87
C GLN A 507 -13.92 -12.56 -40.17
N THR A 508 -14.07 -11.73 -41.22
CA THR A 508 -15.33 -11.08 -41.59
C THR A 508 -16.19 -11.94 -42.49
N THR A 509 -15.58 -12.63 -43.45
CA THR A 509 -16.29 -13.48 -44.42
C THR A 509 -16.38 -14.93 -44.01
N GLY A 510 -15.68 -15.32 -42.94
CA GLY A 510 -15.46 -16.69 -42.53
C GLY A 510 -14.22 -17.30 -43.17
N PHE A 511 -13.73 -18.39 -42.56
CA PHE A 511 -12.61 -19.17 -43.07
C PHE A 511 -13.10 -20.46 -43.69
N THR A 512 -12.44 -20.86 -44.75
CA THR A 512 -12.64 -22.18 -45.38
C THR A 512 -11.32 -22.96 -45.34
N ILE A 513 -11.36 -24.13 -44.68
CA ILE A 513 -10.25 -25.06 -44.61
C ILE A 513 -10.48 -26.15 -45.67
N THR A 514 -9.59 -26.30 -46.61
CA THR A 514 -9.65 -27.34 -47.64
C THR A 514 -8.50 -28.31 -47.43
N ASN A 515 -8.82 -29.58 -47.15
CA ASN A 515 -7.84 -30.64 -47.18
C ASN A 515 -7.90 -31.43 -48.48
N THR A 516 -6.77 -31.46 -49.19
CA THR A 516 -6.60 -32.20 -50.43
C THR A 516 -5.81 -33.46 -50.18
N GLU A 517 -6.39 -34.60 -50.46
CA GLU A 517 -5.73 -35.89 -50.30
C GLU A 517 -4.49 -35.98 -51.19
N ARG A 518 -3.37 -36.31 -50.60
CA ARG A 518 -2.11 -36.52 -51.32
C ARG A 518 -2.22 -37.78 -52.20
N PRO A 519 -1.80 -37.73 -53.44
CA PRO A 519 -1.74 -38.93 -54.24
C PRO A 519 -0.93 -40.02 -53.55
N GLN A 520 -1.54 -41.17 -53.28
CA GLN A 520 -0.79 -42.31 -52.79
C GLN A 520 0.15 -42.77 -53.92
N ASN A 521 1.44 -42.49 -53.74
CA ASN A 521 2.43 -43.08 -54.63
C ASN A 521 2.40 -44.59 -54.42
N PRO A 522 2.28 -45.40 -55.50
CA PRO A 522 2.49 -46.82 -55.38
C PRO A 522 3.89 -47.05 -54.80
N THR A 523 3.97 -47.91 -53.80
CA THR A 523 5.16 -48.24 -53.06
C THR A 523 6.34 -48.57 -53.96
N THR A 524 7.25 -47.62 -54.17
CA THR A 524 8.60 -47.88 -54.67
C THR A 524 9.56 -47.86 -53.49
N PRO A 525 10.61 -48.71 -53.51
CA PRO A 525 11.45 -48.92 -52.34
C PRO A 525 12.21 -47.66 -51.94
N LYS A 526 12.37 -47.46 -50.62
CA LYS A 526 13.11 -46.40 -49.97
C LYS A 526 14.48 -46.16 -50.59
N THR A 527 14.68 -45.06 -51.23
CA THR A 527 16.00 -44.41 -51.27
C THR A 527 16.01 -43.27 -50.24
N SER A 528 16.90 -43.41 -49.30
CA SER A 528 17.09 -42.47 -48.19
C SER A 528 17.58 -41.12 -48.74
N ASP A 529 16.74 -40.08 -48.64
CA ASP A 529 17.19 -38.70 -48.75
C ASP A 529 16.73 -37.92 -47.51
N SER A 530 17.69 -37.51 -46.73
CA SER A 530 17.51 -36.78 -45.45
C SER A 530 17.54 -35.27 -45.69
N THR A 531 16.60 -34.76 -46.48
CA THR A 531 16.48 -33.31 -46.63
C THR A 531 15.49 -32.75 -45.59
N ASN A 532 16.01 -31.92 -44.73
CA ASN A 532 15.31 -31.39 -43.55
C ASN A 532 14.29 -30.33 -43.99
N ILE A 533 13.03 -30.75 -44.24
CA ILE A 533 11.90 -29.92 -44.71
C ILE A 533 11.59 -28.73 -43.80
N TYR A 534 12.00 -28.80 -42.53
CA TYR A 534 11.79 -27.72 -41.55
C TYR A 534 12.58 -26.43 -41.86
N LEU A 535 13.64 -26.54 -42.68
CA LEU A 535 14.43 -25.35 -43.09
C LEU A 535 13.69 -24.44 -44.09
N TYR A 536 12.85 -25.01 -44.94
CA TYR A 536 12.10 -24.27 -45.97
C TYR A 536 10.83 -23.65 -45.44
N ILE A 537 10.19 -24.23 -44.44
CA ILE A 537 9.03 -23.65 -43.72
C ILE A 537 9.48 -22.42 -42.92
N GLY A 538 10.64 -22.47 -42.26
CA GLY A 538 11.21 -21.33 -41.54
C GLY A 538 11.55 -20.12 -42.44
N MET A 539 12.01 -20.38 -43.68
CA MET A 539 12.32 -19.29 -44.62
C MET A 539 11.08 -18.60 -45.22
N MET A 540 9.95 -19.32 -45.32
CA MET A 540 8.69 -18.72 -45.84
C MET A 540 8.07 -17.76 -44.81
N PHE A 541 8.17 -18.03 -43.53
CA PHE A 541 7.71 -17.13 -42.46
C PHE A 541 8.58 -15.85 -42.36
N VAL A 542 9.89 -15.92 -42.56
CA VAL A 542 10.78 -14.74 -42.57
C VAL A 542 10.48 -13.82 -43.75
N GLY A 543 10.06 -14.35 -44.91
CA GLY A 543 9.69 -13.56 -46.07
C GLY A 543 8.42 -12.72 -45.88
N ILE A 544 7.44 -13.24 -45.13
CA ILE A 544 6.16 -12.53 -44.86
C ILE A 544 6.37 -11.41 -43.83
N ILE A 545 7.19 -11.63 -42.83
CA ILE A 545 7.52 -10.61 -41.82
C ILE A 545 8.34 -9.46 -42.45
N ALA A 546 9.28 -9.77 -43.34
CA ALA A 546 10.09 -8.77 -44.04
C ALA A 546 9.27 -7.88 -45.00
N SER A 547 8.25 -8.45 -45.67
CA SER A 547 7.38 -7.68 -46.57
C SER A 547 6.42 -6.78 -45.79
N GLY A 548 5.89 -7.22 -44.62
CA GLY A 548 5.09 -6.40 -43.71
C GLY A 548 5.87 -5.21 -43.16
N TYR A 549 7.13 -5.41 -42.78
CA TYR A 549 8.00 -4.35 -42.27
C TYR A 549 8.38 -3.30 -43.32
N LEU A 550 8.55 -3.71 -44.57
CA LEU A 550 8.82 -2.79 -45.70
C LEU A 550 7.59 -1.97 -46.14
N PHE A 551 6.37 -2.53 -45.99
CA PHE A 551 5.13 -1.79 -46.24
C PHE A 551 4.82 -0.76 -45.16
N SER A 552 5.14 -1.03 -43.92
CA SER A 552 4.99 -0.10 -42.80
C SER A 552 5.88 1.15 -42.93
N LYS A 553 7.13 1.01 -43.43
CA LYS A 553 8.05 2.15 -43.62
C LYS A 553 7.68 3.06 -44.83
N ARG A 554 6.87 2.59 -45.77
CA ARG A 554 6.45 3.41 -46.95
C ARG A 554 5.31 4.41 -46.65
N LYS A 555 4.61 4.26 -45.51
CA LYS A 555 3.54 5.20 -45.06
C LYS A 555 4.05 6.36 -44.20
N SER A 556 5.35 6.39 -43.83
CA SER A 556 5.94 7.46 -43.03
C SER A 556 6.63 8.57 -43.83
N TYR A 557 6.55 8.57 -45.16
CA TYR A 557 7.05 9.64 -46.02
C TYR A 557 5.97 10.00 -47.06
N ARG A 558 4.92 10.69 -46.61
CA ARG A 558 4.11 11.62 -47.39
C ARG A 558 3.36 12.56 -46.45
#